data_cc0361e16861140edcf5dd9661729783
#
_entry.id   cc0361e16861140edcf5dd9661729783
#
_cell.length_a   1.000
_cell.length_b   1.000
_cell.length_c   1.000
_cell.angle_alpha   90.00
_cell.angle_beta   90.00
_cell.angle_gamma   90.00
#
_symmetry.space_group_name_H-M   'P 1'
#
loop_
_entity.id
_entity.type
_entity.pdbx_description
1 polymer ?
#
loop_
_entity_poly.entity_id
_entity_poly.type
_entity_poly.pdbx_seq_one_letter_code
_entity_poly.pdbx_strand_id
1 'polypeptide(L)'
;MLNLVQQRNDFFLCSSESCTFAPENIEDMITIEELNQLKTLGNIPFEAYVLRNILSRYQSPEKKILQLVRDGYIIRIKQGLYVVSPEVSGKLISRELIANHIYGPSYVSAHYALRHYGLIPEWVTEVTSVTTRHTRRFETPEGFFSYRQVNSEYFPIGIQMASDDDQLTFLIATPEKALCDMIMVEPHIQSQSLSALVAFLEEDMRIDTDELKDMNRDIIRKCMETGNKKQILANLIKLMER
;
A
#
# COMPACT_ATOMS: atom_id res chain seq x y z
N MET A 1 29.72 -1.94 5.97
CA MET A 1 28.73 -2.84 5.37
C MET A 1 28.92 -2.94 3.85
N LEU A 2 30.10 -3.35 3.43
CA LEU A 2 30.48 -3.42 1.99
C LEU A 2 30.91 -4.86 1.59
N ASN A 3 30.47 -5.88 2.36
CA ASN A 3 31.03 -7.23 2.21
C ASN A 3 30.04 -8.32 1.75
N LEU A 4 28.79 -8.01 1.44
CA LEU A 4 27.81 -9.06 1.04
C LEU A 4 27.69 -9.25 -0.48
N VAL A 5 28.12 -8.29 -1.29
CA VAL A 5 28.10 -8.41 -2.76
C VAL A 5 29.38 -9.09 -3.28
N GLN A 6 30.48 -9.00 -2.54
CA GLN A 6 31.76 -9.60 -2.93
C GLN A 6 31.88 -11.08 -2.55
N GLN A 7 31.09 -11.57 -1.58
CA GLN A 7 31.15 -12.98 -1.14
C GLN A 7 30.41 -13.96 -2.06
N ARG A 8 29.64 -13.53 -3.04
CA ARG A 8 29.02 -14.44 -4.03
C ARG A 8 29.92 -14.81 -5.22
N ASN A 9 31.02 -14.09 -5.43
CA ASN A 9 31.94 -14.40 -6.53
C ASN A 9 33.07 -15.38 -6.20
N ASP A 10 33.29 -15.73 -4.92
CA ASP A 10 34.43 -16.58 -4.51
C ASP A 10 34.05 -18.03 -4.19
N PHE A 11 32.84 -18.48 -4.48
CA PHE A 11 32.40 -19.83 -4.12
C PHE A 11 32.17 -20.75 -5.33
N PHE A 12 33.11 -20.80 -6.30
CA PHE A 12 33.10 -21.87 -7.29
C PHE A 12 34.53 -22.22 -7.75
N LEU A 13 35.28 -22.83 -6.82
CA LEU A 13 36.35 -23.76 -7.19
C LEU A 13 36.11 -25.03 -6.37
N CYS A 14 35.17 -25.85 -6.84
CA CYS A 14 35.07 -27.23 -6.39
C CYS A 14 35.47 -28.14 -7.59
N SER A 15 36.62 -28.75 -7.45
CA SER A 15 37.08 -29.83 -8.30
C SER A 15 36.25 -31.07 -8.03
N SER A 16 35.39 -31.45 -8.94
CA SER A 16 35.02 -32.80 -9.38
C SER A 16 33.64 -32.81 -10.02
N GLU A 17 33.62 -33.13 -11.31
CA GLU A 17 32.60 -33.74 -12.16
C GLU A 17 31.12 -33.51 -11.81
N SER A 18 30.41 -32.83 -12.72
CA SER A 18 28.96 -32.70 -12.86
C SER A 18 28.24 -31.66 -11.98
N CYS A 19 28.46 -30.37 -12.26
CA CYS A 19 27.44 -29.32 -12.11
C CYS A 19 27.68 -28.22 -13.14
N THR A 20 27.26 -28.46 -14.35
CA THR A 20 27.18 -27.45 -15.41
C THR A 20 25.91 -26.61 -15.21
N PHE A 21 26.00 -25.57 -14.43
CA PHE A 21 25.16 -24.40 -14.51
C PHE A 21 26.05 -23.16 -14.67
N ALA A 22 26.78 -23.13 -15.82
CA ALA A 22 27.23 -21.86 -16.32
C ALA A 22 26.02 -21.12 -16.92
N PRO A 23 25.81 -19.82 -16.66
CA PRO A 23 24.81 -19.06 -17.41
C PRO A 23 25.17 -19.14 -18.89
N GLU A 24 24.24 -19.66 -19.69
CA GLU A 24 24.46 -20.04 -21.09
C GLU A 24 24.78 -18.87 -22.02
N ASN A 25 24.73 -17.60 -21.57
CA ASN A 25 25.18 -16.43 -22.35
C ASN A 25 25.50 -15.24 -21.44
N ILE A 26 26.67 -14.63 -21.63
CA ILE A 26 27.04 -13.32 -21.05
C ILE A 26 26.04 -12.23 -21.46
N GLU A 27 25.30 -12.41 -22.56
CA GLU A 27 24.22 -11.54 -23.03
C GLU A 27 23.00 -11.53 -22.11
N ASP A 28 22.85 -12.55 -21.24
CA ASP A 28 21.71 -12.66 -20.30
C ASP A 28 21.93 -11.97 -18.94
N MET A 29 23.12 -11.46 -18.66
CA MET A 29 23.37 -10.71 -17.42
C MET A 29 22.87 -9.27 -17.56
N ILE A 30 22.27 -8.73 -16.46
CA ILE A 30 21.93 -7.31 -16.35
C ILE A 30 23.22 -6.48 -16.41
N THR A 31 23.24 -5.42 -17.21
CA THR A 31 24.40 -4.52 -17.28
C THR A 31 24.42 -3.57 -16.09
N ILE A 32 25.60 -2.99 -15.82
CA ILE A 32 25.77 -1.96 -14.79
C ILE A 32 24.87 -0.75 -15.08
N GLU A 33 24.70 -0.38 -16.35
CA GLU A 33 23.83 0.72 -16.76
C GLU A 33 22.37 0.44 -16.44
N GLU A 34 21.85 -0.73 -16.82
CA GLU A 34 20.48 -1.16 -16.50
C GLU A 34 20.24 -1.26 -14.98
N LEU A 35 21.22 -1.78 -14.24
CA LEU A 35 21.17 -1.83 -12.79
C LEU A 35 21.10 -0.43 -12.19
N ASN A 36 21.87 0.52 -12.69
CA ASN A 36 21.83 1.92 -12.25
C ASN A 36 20.49 2.58 -12.61
N GLN A 37 19.93 2.29 -13.79
CA GLN A 37 18.60 2.76 -14.17
C GLN A 37 17.53 2.20 -13.24
N LEU A 38 17.58 0.91 -12.85
CA LEU A 38 16.68 0.35 -11.84
C LEU A 38 16.84 1.05 -10.48
N LYS A 39 18.06 1.27 -10.03
CA LYS A 39 18.32 1.98 -8.77
C LYS A 39 17.72 3.41 -8.75
N THR A 40 17.73 4.11 -9.89
CA THR A 40 17.12 5.46 -9.98
C THR A 40 15.60 5.46 -9.86
N LEU A 41 14.91 4.33 -10.14
CA LEU A 41 13.48 4.18 -9.91
C LEU A 41 13.17 4.11 -8.41
N GLY A 42 14.13 3.73 -7.59
CA GLY A 42 13.99 3.63 -6.15
C GLY A 42 12.92 2.61 -5.76
N ASN A 43 12.10 2.97 -4.78
CA ASN A 43 11.01 2.15 -4.26
C ASN A 43 9.62 2.59 -4.77
N ILE A 44 9.57 3.41 -5.83
CA ILE A 44 8.30 3.86 -6.45
C ILE A 44 7.76 2.73 -7.34
N PRO A 45 6.49 2.32 -7.19
CA PRO A 45 5.87 1.37 -8.10
C PRO A 45 5.78 1.92 -9.53
N PHE A 46 6.10 1.07 -10.52
CA PHE A 46 6.11 1.46 -11.93
C PHE A 46 5.52 0.37 -12.83
N GLU A 47 5.06 0.78 -14.01
CA GLU A 47 4.44 -0.10 -14.98
C GLU A 47 5.46 -0.81 -15.88
N ALA A 48 5.07 -1.95 -16.47
CA ALA A 48 5.91 -2.79 -17.33
C ALA A 48 6.57 -2.05 -18.51
N TYR A 49 5.96 -0.96 -19.00
CA TYR A 49 6.54 -0.20 -20.11
C TYR A 49 7.88 0.45 -19.75
N VAL A 50 8.07 0.82 -18.46
CA VAL A 50 9.35 1.37 -17.97
C VAL A 50 10.46 0.32 -18.13
N LEU A 51 10.17 -0.93 -17.73
CA LEU A 51 11.13 -2.03 -17.91
C LEU A 51 11.43 -2.33 -19.39
N ARG A 52 10.41 -2.29 -20.25
CA ARG A 52 10.61 -2.48 -21.69
C ARG A 52 11.54 -1.42 -22.29
N ASN A 53 11.46 -0.19 -21.81
CA ASN A 53 12.37 0.88 -22.24
C ASN A 53 13.80 0.63 -21.77
N ILE A 54 13.98 0.27 -20.49
CA ILE A 54 15.31 -0.07 -19.93
C ILE A 54 15.93 -1.26 -20.67
N LEU A 55 15.11 -2.28 -20.95
CA LEU A 55 15.53 -3.54 -21.54
C LEU A 55 15.38 -3.58 -23.07
N SER A 56 15.30 -2.44 -23.73
CA SER A 56 15.03 -2.33 -25.18
C SER A 56 16.07 -2.99 -26.06
N ARG A 57 17.30 -3.22 -25.57
CA ARG A 57 18.38 -3.93 -26.31
C ARG A 57 18.12 -5.44 -26.45
N TYR A 58 17.28 -6.03 -25.59
CA TYR A 58 17.01 -7.47 -25.64
C TYR A 58 15.98 -7.79 -26.72
N GLN A 59 16.16 -8.90 -27.42
CA GLN A 59 15.18 -9.37 -28.40
C GLN A 59 13.83 -9.73 -27.76
N SER A 60 13.84 -10.11 -26.48
CA SER A 60 12.65 -10.51 -25.73
C SER A 60 12.64 -9.86 -24.35
N PRO A 61 12.27 -8.57 -24.23
CA PRO A 61 12.23 -7.86 -22.95
C PRO A 61 11.36 -8.56 -21.89
N GLU A 62 10.26 -9.19 -22.28
CA GLU A 62 9.36 -9.92 -21.39
C GLU A 62 10.05 -11.10 -20.70
N LYS A 63 10.87 -11.87 -21.43
CA LYS A 63 11.66 -12.96 -20.82
C LYS A 63 12.67 -12.40 -19.83
N LYS A 64 13.31 -11.28 -20.18
CA LYS A 64 14.27 -10.61 -19.29
C LYS A 64 13.59 -10.07 -18.03
N ILE A 65 12.40 -9.48 -18.13
CA ILE A 65 11.58 -9.05 -16.96
C ILE A 65 11.31 -10.25 -16.04
N LEU A 66 10.88 -11.39 -16.58
CA LEU A 66 10.65 -12.59 -15.78
C LEU A 66 11.91 -13.10 -15.09
N GLN A 67 13.06 -13.00 -15.76
CA GLN A 67 14.35 -13.32 -15.17
C GLN A 67 14.68 -12.36 -14.01
N LEU A 68 14.55 -11.03 -14.20
CA LEU A 68 14.79 -10.03 -13.13
C LEU A 68 13.91 -10.25 -11.90
N VAL A 69 12.66 -10.67 -12.10
CA VAL A 69 11.76 -11.06 -10.98
C VAL A 69 12.30 -12.30 -10.27
N ARG A 70 12.72 -13.32 -11.03
CA ARG A 70 13.25 -14.59 -10.49
C ARG A 70 14.56 -14.38 -9.73
N ASP A 71 15.42 -13.50 -10.25
CA ASP A 71 16.72 -13.19 -9.69
C ASP A 71 16.63 -12.17 -8.53
N GLY A 72 15.39 -11.66 -8.21
CA GLY A 72 15.15 -10.79 -7.08
C GLY A 72 15.56 -9.32 -7.29
N TYR A 73 15.80 -8.86 -8.53
CA TYR A 73 16.07 -7.45 -8.80
C TYR A 73 14.83 -6.57 -8.69
N ILE A 74 13.68 -7.12 -9.07
CA ILE A 74 12.38 -6.45 -9.03
C ILE A 74 11.32 -7.39 -8.45
N ILE A 75 10.34 -6.81 -7.79
CA ILE A 75 9.18 -7.52 -7.24
C ILE A 75 7.97 -7.21 -8.11
N ARG A 76 7.29 -8.26 -8.55
CA ARG A 76 6.03 -8.13 -9.30
C ARG A 76 4.86 -8.00 -8.34
N ILE A 77 4.31 -6.81 -8.19
CA ILE A 77 3.16 -6.54 -7.31
C ILE A 77 1.88 -7.14 -7.88
N LYS A 78 1.64 -6.92 -9.16
CA LYS A 78 0.57 -7.55 -9.96
C LYS A 78 0.97 -7.60 -11.42
N GLN A 79 0.11 -8.15 -12.27
CA GLN A 79 0.35 -8.11 -13.72
C GLN A 79 0.54 -6.66 -14.20
N GLY A 80 1.72 -6.37 -14.74
CA GLY A 80 2.06 -5.08 -15.30
C GLY A 80 2.54 -4.02 -14.30
N LEU A 81 2.57 -4.31 -12.99
CA LEU A 81 3.04 -3.39 -11.95
C LEU A 81 4.20 -4.02 -11.17
N TYR A 82 5.29 -3.29 -11.02
CA TYR A 82 6.53 -3.74 -10.39
C TYR A 82 7.07 -2.68 -9.43
N VAL A 83 7.97 -3.11 -8.57
CA VAL A 83 8.82 -2.24 -7.73
C VAL A 83 10.23 -2.80 -7.71
N VAL A 84 11.23 -1.95 -7.57
CA VAL A 84 12.62 -2.42 -7.39
C VAL A 84 12.76 -3.02 -6.00
N SER A 85 13.46 -4.16 -5.89
CA SER A 85 13.64 -4.80 -4.59
C SER A 85 14.47 -3.93 -3.64
N PRO A 86 14.27 -4.05 -2.32
CA PRO A 86 15.07 -3.32 -1.32
C PRO A 86 16.56 -3.60 -1.43
N GLU A 87 16.94 -4.82 -1.81
CA GLU A 87 18.33 -5.24 -1.99
C GLU A 87 19.03 -4.46 -3.11
N VAL A 88 18.28 -4.04 -4.12
CA VAL A 88 18.79 -3.28 -5.27
C VAL A 88 18.67 -1.78 -5.04
N SER A 89 17.50 -1.31 -4.59
CA SER A 89 17.21 0.11 -4.38
C SER A 89 17.89 0.69 -3.13
N GLY A 90 18.16 -0.15 -2.12
CA GLY A 90 18.61 0.28 -0.81
C GLY A 90 17.52 0.98 0.03
N LYS A 91 16.26 0.95 -0.41
CA LYS A 91 15.11 1.62 0.19
C LYS A 91 14.02 0.65 0.58
N LEU A 92 13.30 0.92 1.68
CA LEU A 92 12.14 0.13 2.08
C LEU A 92 10.97 0.35 1.13
N ILE A 93 10.13 -0.66 0.99
CA ILE A 93 8.92 -0.59 0.17
C ILE A 93 7.80 0.06 0.98
N SER A 94 7.19 1.12 0.43
CA SER A 94 5.99 1.72 0.99
C SER A 94 4.76 0.95 0.52
N ARG A 95 4.09 0.28 1.45
CA ARG A 95 2.85 -0.45 1.17
C ARG A 95 1.70 0.51 0.86
N GLU A 96 1.69 1.68 1.46
CA GLU A 96 0.72 2.75 1.22
C GLU A 96 0.80 3.26 -0.21
N LEU A 97 2.03 3.49 -0.69
CA LEU A 97 2.26 3.93 -2.06
C LEU A 97 1.88 2.82 -3.06
N ILE A 98 2.22 1.56 -2.76
CA ILE A 98 1.77 0.40 -3.55
C ILE A 98 0.24 0.37 -3.63
N ALA A 99 -0.47 0.57 -2.50
CA ALA A 99 -1.93 0.58 -2.47
C ALA A 99 -2.52 1.61 -3.42
N ASN A 100 -1.96 2.83 -3.47
CA ASN A 100 -2.42 3.87 -4.40
C ASN A 100 -2.20 3.50 -5.87
N HIS A 101 -1.18 2.68 -6.19
CA HIS A 101 -0.85 2.27 -7.56
C HIS A 101 -1.55 0.98 -8.03
N ILE A 102 -1.93 0.08 -7.11
CA ILE A 102 -2.60 -1.17 -7.50
C ILE A 102 -3.95 -0.90 -8.16
N TYR A 103 -4.78 -0.04 -7.58
CA TYR A 103 -6.16 0.13 -8.02
C TYR A 103 -6.66 1.57 -7.80
N GLY A 104 -6.23 2.49 -8.68
CA GLY A 104 -6.63 3.90 -8.63
C GLY A 104 -7.92 4.20 -9.41
N PRO A 105 -8.59 5.34 -9.12
CA PRO A 105 -8.25 6.23 -8.01
C PRO A 105 -8.59 5.62 -6.66
N SER A 106 -7.70 5.77 -5.68
CA SER A 106 -7.90 5.27 -4.31
C SER A 106 -7.03 6.04 -3.31
N TYR A 107 -7.39 5.96 -2.05
CA TYR A 107 -6.60 6.42 -0.91
C TYR A 107 -6.65 5.39 0.21
N VAL A 108 -5.59 5.30 0.99
CA VAL A 108 -5.50 4.43 2.18
C VAL A 108 -6.44 4.96 3.25
N SER A 109 -7.22 4.08 3.92
CA SER A 109 -8.24 4.50 4.87
C SER A 109 -8.61 3.41 5.88
N ALA A 110 -9.72 3.64 6.59
CA ALA A 110 -10.33 2.74 7.57
C ALA A 110 -9.30 2.25 8.62
N HIS A 111 -9.33 0.97 8.98
CA HIS A 111 -8.48 0.41 10.03
C HIS A 111 -6.99 0.69 9.82
N TYR A 112 -6.49 0.59 8.59
CA TYR A 112 -5.08 0.84 8.30
C TYR A 112 -4.70 2.31 8.56
N ALA A 113 -5.52 3.27 8.12
CA ALA A 113 -5.29 4.68 8.38
C ALA A 113 -5.47 5.02 9.87
N LEU A 114 -6.47 4.46 10.55
CA LEU A 114 -6.65 4.64 12.01
C LEU A 114 -5.41 4.16 12.77
N ARG A 115 -4.85 3.02 12.38
CA ARG A 115 -3.59 2.51 12.96
C ARG A 115 -2.41 3.42 12.65
N HIS A 116 -2.31 3.95 11.43
CA HIS A 116 -1.26 4.89 11.03
C HIS A 116 -1.25 6.15 11.91
N TYR A 117 -2.43 6.65 12.32
CA TYR A 117 -2.56 7.77 13.25
C TYR A 117 -2.48 7.39 14.73
N GLY A 118 -2.35 6.11 15.05
CA GLY A 118 -2.29 5.63 16.44
C GLY A 118 -3.64 5.61 17.16
N LEU A 119 -4.77 5.80 16.44
CA LEU A 119 -6.13 5.81 17.02
C LEU A 119 -6.62 4.41 17.42
N ILE A 120 -6.05 3.35 16.86
CA ILE A 120 -6.30 1.96 17.25
C ILE A 120 -5.00 1.27 17.58
N PRO A 121 -4.95 0.44 18.65
CA PRO A 121 -3.73 -0.28 19.05
C PRO A 121 -3.46 -1.53 18.19
N GLU A 122 -4.46 -2.08 17.51
CA GLU A 122 -4.37 -3.33 16.76
C GLU A 122 -3.40 -3.23 15.60
N TRP A 123 -2.61 -4.30 15.42
CA TRP A 123 -1.75 -4.43 14.24
C TRP A 123 -2.59 -4.81 13.00
N VAL A 124 -2.62 -3.92 12.03
CA VAL A 124 -3.37 -4.11 10.77
C VAL A 124 -2.41 -4.56 9.68
N THR A 125 -2.56 -5.81 9.21
CA THR A 125 -1.70 -6.40 8.18
C THR A 125 -2.18 -6.12 6.75
N GLU A 126 -3.49 -5.96 6.55
CA GLU A 126 -4.10 -5.66 5.26
C GLU A 126 -4.22 -4.15 5.05
N VAL A 127 -3.69 -3.64 3.95
CA VAL A 127 -3.86 -2.23 3.60
C VAL A 127 -5.27 -2.03 3.05
N THR A 128 -6.11 -1.34 3.82
CA THR A 128 -7.47 -1.00 3.41
C THR A 128 -7.48 0.35 2.70
N SER A 129 -8.08 0.40 1.52
CA SER A 129 -8.23 1.61 0.71
C SER A 129 -9.69 1.82 0.30
N VAL A 130 -10.01 3.07 -0.01
CA VAL A 130 -11.32 3.47 -0.53
C VAL A 130 -11.17 3.92 -1.98
N THR A 131 -12.15 3.58 -2.82
CA THR A 131 -12.14 3.84 -4.26
C THR A 131 -13.55 4.14 -4.78
N THR A 132 -13.64 4.79 -5.93
CA THR A 132 -14.91 4.93 -6.68
C THR A 132 -15.24 3.71 -7.55
N ARG A 133 -14.28 2.80 -7.72
CA ARG A 133 -14.44 1.56 -8.50
C ARG A 133 -15.04 0.44 -7.64
N HIS A 134 -15.37 -0.69 -8.28
CA HIS A 134 -15.90 -1.86 -7.58
C HIS A 134 -14.98 -2.35 -6.45
N THR A 135 -15.60 -2.80 -5.36
CA THR A 135 -14.89 -3.44 -4.25
C THR A 135 -14.05 -4.60 -4.75
N ARG A 136 -12.77 -4.63 -4.36
CA ARG A 136 -11.81 -5.63 -4.80
C ARG A 136 -10.74 -5.88 -3.75
N ARG A 137 -10.17 -7.10 -3.77
CA ARG A 137 -9.04 -7.50 -2.94
C ARG A 137 -7.92 -8.03 -3.82
N PHE A 138 -6.68 -7.71 -3.46
CA PHE A 138 -5.47 -8.20 -4.12
C PHE A 138 -4.57 -8.86 -3.09
N GLU A 139 -4.01 -9.99 -3.47
CA GLU A 139 -2.94 -10.66 -2.77
C GLU A 139 -1.65 -10.47 -3.58
N THR A 140 -0.60 -10.03 -2.91
CA THR A 140 0.68 -9.70 -3.53
C THR A 140 1.82 -10.22 -2.66
N PRO A 141 3.06 -10.27 -3.16
CA PRO A 141 4.23 -10.57 -2.32
C PRO A 141 4.39 -9.62 -1.13
N GLU A 142 3.89 -8.37 -1.25
CA GLU A 142 3.95 -7.34 -0.21
C GLU A 142 2.75 -7.35 0.74
N GLY A 143 1.90 -8.38 0.65
CA GLY A 143 0.74 -8.59 1.51
C GLY A 143 -0.60 -8.34 0.83
N PHE A 144 -1.62 -8.13 1.66
CA PHE A 144 -3.01 -8.00 1.23
C PHE A 144 -3.42 -6.53 1.11
N PHE A 145 -4.19 -6.24 0.04
CA PHE A 145 -4.71 -4.91 -0.26
C PHE A 145 -6.19 -5.01 -0.59
N SER A 146 -7.04 -4.33 0.18
CA SER A 146 -8.48 -4.30 -0.06
C SER A 146 -8.95 -2.90 -0.44
N TYR A 147 -9.93 -2.86 -1.34
CA TYR A 147 -10.52 -1.64 -1.85
C TYR A 147 -12.02 -1.70 -1.67
N ARG A 148 -12.57 -0.69 -0.99
CA ARG A 148 -14.00 -0.55 -0.74
C ARG A 148 -14.59 0.54 -1.60
N GLN A 149 -15.69 0.21 -2.28
CA GLN A 149 -16.35 1.17 -3.15
C GLN A 149 -17.16 2.18 -2.35
N VAL A 150 -17.03 3.45 -2.71
CA VAL A 150 -17.90 4.55 -2.27
C VAL A 150 -18.40 5.34 -3.48
N ASN A 151 -19.42 6.19 -3.26
CA ASN A 151 -19.90 7.08 -4.32
C ASN A 151 -18.90 8.22 -4.60
N SER A 152 -19.03 8.84 -5.78
CA SER A 152 -18.12 9.89 -6.25
C SER A 152 -18.18 11.20 -5.46
N GLU A 153 -19.32 11.50 -4.82
CA GLU A 153 -19.48 12.71 -4.01
C GLU A 153 -18.81 12.56 -2.64
N TYR A 154 -18.84 11.36 -2.07
CA TYR A 154 -18.21 11.02 -0.81
C TYR A 154 -16.69 10.87 -0.93
N PHE A 155 -16.20 10.38 -2.08
CA PHE A 155 -14.80 10.01 -2.29
C PHE A 155 -13.80 11.14 -1.97
N PRO A 156 -13.96 12.39 -2.48
CA PRO A 156 -12.93 13.43 -2.34
C PRO A 156 -12.84 14.06 -0.96
N ILE A 157 -13.75 13.75 -0.04
CA ILE A 157 -13.82 14.37 1.27
C ILE A 157 -12.67 13.85 2.15
N GLY A 158 -11.92 14.76 2.79
CA GLY A 158 -10.94 14.41 3.81
C GLY A 158 -9.78 13.53 3.32
N ILE A 159 -9.36 13.66 2.07
CA ILE A 159 -8.14 13.05 1.55
C ILE A 159 -6.96 14.00 1.76
N GLN A 160 -5.84 13.47 2.20
CA GLN A 160 -4.59 14.22 2.32
C GLN A 160 -3.40 13.42 1.79
N MET A 161 -2.29 14.11 1.58
CA MET A 161 -1.00 13.50 1.31
C MET A 161 -0.26 13.30 2.62
N ALA A 162 0.27 12.11 2.83
CA ALA A 162 1.24 11.81 3.87
C ALA A 162 2.54 11.34 3.22
N SER A 163 3.63 11.42 3.95
CA SER A 163 4.92 10.91 3.50
C SER A 163 5.40 9.83 4.46
N ASP A 164 6.07 8.82 3.91
CA ASP A 164 6.81 7.84 4.70
C ASP A 164 8.20 8.34 5.10
N ASP A 165 8.97 7.50 5.79
CA ASP A 165 10.33 7.82 6.26
C ASP A 165 11.30 8.15 5.10
N ASP A 166 11.06 7.58 3.92
CA ASP A 166 11.82 7.84 2.69
C ASP A 166 11.31 9.06 1.91
N GLN A 167 10.40 9.85 2.49
CA GLN A 167 9.74 11.02 1.91
C GLN A 167 8.90 10.71 0.65
N LEU A 168 8.51 9.46 0.46
CA LEU A 168 7.55 9.10 -0.57
C LEU A 168 6.14 9.51 -0.15
N THR A 169 5.46 10.21 -1.05
CA THR A 169 4.13 10.74 -0.79
C THR A 169 3.06 9.80 -1.28
N PHE A 170 2.06 9.52 -0.43
CA PHE A 170 0.90 8.70 -0.74
C PHE A 170 -0.39 9.37 -0.29
N LEU A 171 -1.51 8.95 -0.89
CA LEU A 171 -2.84 9.45 -0.53
C LEU A 171 -3.42 8.61 0.61
N ILE A 172 -3.87 9.30 1.66
CA ILE A 172 -4.48 8.71 2.85
C ILE A 172 -5.66 9.56 3.31
N ALA A 173 -6.64 8.94 3.94
CA ALA A 173 -7.72 9.65 4.62
C ALA A 173 -7.18 10.45 5.81
N THR A 174 -7.76 11.61 6.11
CA THR A 174 -7.57 12.26 7.42
C THR A 174 -8.10 11.36 8.55
N PRO A 175 -7.72 11.57 9.82
CA PRO A 175 -8.24 10.77 10.94
C PRO A 175 -9.76 10.69 10.98
N GLU A 176 -10.44 11.83 10.79
CA GLU A 176 -11.89 11.93 10.75
C GLU A 176 -12.50 11.13 9.60
N LYS A 177 -11.88 11.27 8.42
CA LYS A 177 -12.32 10.54 7.23
C LYS A 177 -12.09 9.04 7.38
N ALA A 178 -10.96 8.63 7.93
CA ALA A 178 -10.65 7.21 8.20
C ALA A 178 -11.68 6.59 9.15
N LEU A 179 -12.09 7.33 10.18
CA LEU A 179 -13.14 6.92 11.11
C LEU A 179 -14.50 6.80 10.40
N CYS A 180 -14.88 7.79 9.59
CA CYS A 180 -16.09 7.73 8.77
C CYS A 180 -16.06 6.54 7.81
N ASP A 181 -14.95 6.32 7.11
CA ASP A 181 -14.79 5.21 6.17
C ASP A 181 -14.88 3.85 6.87
N MET A 182 -14.25 3.71 8.03
CA MET A 182 -14.35 2.51 8.84
C MET A 182 -15.82 2.23 9.22
N ILE A 183 -16.55 3.22 9.73
CA ILE A 183 -17.98 3.09 10.02
C ILE A 183 -18.77 2.69 8.76
N MET A 184 -18.47 3.29 7.61
CA MET A 184 -19.18 3.05 6.35
C MET A 184 -18.97 1.62 5.81
N VAL A 185 -17.75 1.09 5.93
CA VAL A 185 -17.39 -0.22 5.36
C VAL A 185 -17.66 -1.38 6.33
N GLU A 186 -17.79 -1.13 7.63
CA GLU A 186 -18.02 -2.15 8.62
C GLU A 186 -19.47 -2.64 8.62
N PRO A 187 -19.74 -3.92 8.23
CA PRO A 187 -21.10 -4.42 8.09
C PRO A 187 -21.79 -4.65 9.45
N HIS A 188 -21.02 -4.82 10.53
CA HIS A 188 -21.56 -5.13 11.85
C HIS A 188 -22.12 -3.91 12.56
N ILE A 189 -21.74 -2.70 12.18
CA ILE A 189 -22.32 -1.46 12.72
C ILE A 189 -23.69 -1.21 12.08
N GLN A 190 -24.70 -1.86 12.59
CA GLN A 190 -26.08 -1.69 12.16
C GLN A 190 -26.91 -0.87 13.15
N SER A 191 -26.53 -0.85 14.43
CA SER A 191 -27.24 -0.12 15.46
C SER A 191 -27.08 1.38 15.27
N GLN A 192 -28.24 2.06 15.23
CA GLN A 192 -28.30 3.52 15.12
C GLN A 192 -28.31 4.23 16.49
N SER A 193 -28.12 3.50 17.60
CA SER A 193 -28.10 4.10 18.95
C SER A 193 -26.69 4.66 19.25
N LEU A 194 -26.68 5.75 20.02
CA LEU A 194 -25.43 6.36 20.48
C LEU A 194 -24.65 5.43 21.41
N SER A 195 -25.34 4.70 22.30
CA SER A 195 -24.69 3.75 23.21
C SER A 195 -24.02 2.59 22.49
N ALA A 196 -24.63 2.08 21.42
CA ALA A 196 -24.01 1.02 20.61
C ALA A 196 -22.79 1.54 19.82
N LEU A 197 -22.82 2.80 19.37
CA LEU A 197 -21.65 3.41 18.74
C LEU A 197 -20.50 3.57 19.74
N VAL A 198 -20.77 4.03 20.95
CA VAL A 198 -19.77 4.15 22.01
C VAL A 198 -19.17 2.79 22.34
N ALA A 199 -19.99 1.77 22.59
CA ALA A 199 -19.52 0.41 22.87
C ALA A 199 -18.63 -0.12 21.73
N PHE A 200 -19.04 0.07 20.47
CA PHE A 200 -18.24 -0.33 19.32
C PHE A 200 -16.88 0.39 19.27
N LEU A 201 -16.84 1.71 19.49
CA LEU A 201 -15.61 2.49 19.46
C LEU A 201 -14.66 2.11 20.61
N GLU A 202 -15.17 1.98 21.83
CA GLU A 202 -14.37 1.74 23.03
C GLU A 202 -14.02 0.26 23.24
N GLU A 203 -14.99 -0.65 23.04
CA GLU A 203 -14.81 -2.07 23.35
C GLU A 203 -14.25 -2.86 22.17
N ASP A 204 -14.79 -2.66 20.94
CA ASP A 204 -14.38 -3.41 19.77
C ASP A 204 -13.14 -2.78 19.09
N MET A 205 -13.12 -1.44 18.97
CA MET A 205 -12.04 -0.72 18.29
C MET A 205 -10.97 -0.17 19.23
N ARG A 206 -11.25 -0.13 20.54
CA ARG A 206 -10.37 0.44 21.57
C ARG A 206 -9.90 1.86 21.27
N ILE A 207 -10.79 2.64 20.67
CA ILE A 207 -10.59 4.07 20.42
C ILE A 207 -10.94 4.83 21.69
N ASP A 208 -10.02 5.68 22.16
CA ASP A 208 -10.33 6.63 23.22
C ASP A 208 -11.28 7.70 22.67
N THR A 209 -12.52 7.73 23.19
CA THR A 209 -13.51 8.69 22.72
C THR A 209 -13.17 10.13 23.09
N ASP A 210 -12.29 10.38 24.06
CA ASP A 210 -11.79 11.71 24.37
C ASP A 210 -10.90 12.27 23.26
N GLU A 211 -10.13 11.44 22.55
CA GLU A 211 -9.32 11.87 21.40
C GLU A 211 -10.19 12.36 20.22
N LEU A 212 -11.46 11.93 20.15
CA LEU A 212 -12.37 12.33 19.07
C LEU A 212 -12.81 13.80 19.20
N LYS A 213 -12.72 14.41 20.39
CA LYS A 213 -13.21 15.77 20.64
C LYS A 213 -12.44 16.83 19.83
N ASP A 214 -11.16 16.57 19.55
CA ASP A 214 -10.28 17.48 18.80
C ASP A 214 -10.39 17.32 17.28
N MET A 215 -11.14 16.32 16.81
CA MET A 215 -11.31 16.05 15.38
C MET A 215 -12.17 17.11 14.67
N ASN A 216 -11.92 17.30 13.37
CA ASN A 216 -12.65 18.26 12.53
C ASN A 216 -14.04 17.74 12.17
N ARG A 217 -15.07 18.29 12.88
CA ARG A 217 -16.48 17.92 12.69
C ARG A 217 -17.03 18.26 11.31
N ASP A 218 -16.45 19.23 10.60
CA ASP A 218 -16.92 19.59 9.26
C ASP A 218 -16.65 18.51 8.22
N ILE A 219 -15.55 17.78 8.37
CA ILE A 219 -15.27 16.59 7.53
C ILE A 219 -16.34 15.54 7.78
N ILE A 220 -16.67 15.26 9.06
CA ILE A 220 -17.70 14.26 9.44
C ILE A 220 -19.08 14.69 8.92
N ARG A 221 -19.45 15.98 9.03
CA ARG A 221 -20.70 16.50 8.46
C ARG A 221 -20.81 16.28 6.96
N LYS A 222 -19.75 16.60 6.20
CA LYS A 222 -19.70 16.35 4.75
C LYS A 222 -19.83 14.86 4.44
N CYS A 223 -19.17 14.00 5.20
CA CYS A 223 -19.29 12.55 5.09
C CYS A 223 -20.72 12.06 5.38
N MET A 224 -21.39 12.66 6.36
CA MET A 224 -22.78 12.35 6.71
C MET A 224 -23.76 12.76 5.59
N GLU A 225 -23.55 13.91 4.97
CA GLU A 225 -24.43 14.41 3.88
C GLU A 225 -24.40 13.52 2.65
N THR A 226 -23.22 13.01 2.29
CA THR A 226 -22.99 12.23 1.06
C THR A 226 -22.97 10.72 1.28
N GLY A 227 -22.79 10.25 2.52
CA GLY A 227 -22.69 8.83 2.88
C GLY A 227 -24.03 8.16 3.17
N ASN A 228 -23.99 6.83 3.34
CA ASN A 228 -25.19 6.01 3.55
C ASN A 228 -25.59 5.81 5.03
N LYS A 229 -24.63 5.94 5.96
CA LYS A 229 -24.87 5.71 7.41
C LYS A 229 -25.06 7.02 8.18
N LYS A 230 -25.95 7.89 7.69
CA LYS A 230 -26.18 9.26 8.21
C LYS A 230 -26.46 9.32 9.70
N GLN A 231 -27.30 8.43 10.23
CA GLN A 231 -27.68 8.43 11.65
C GLN A 231 -26.49 8.08 12.55
N ILE A 232 -25.63 7.17 12.12
CA ILE A 232 -24.46 6.76 12.91
C ILE A 232 -23.44 7.90 12.93
N LEU A 233 -23.19 8.56 11.80
CA LEU A 233 -22.31 9.73 11.73
C LEU A 233 -22.88 10.94 12.50
N ALA A 234 -24.19 11.12 12.52
CA ALA A 234 -24.84 12.12 13.39
C ALA A 234 -24.60 11.81 14.89
N ASN A 235 -24.65 10.54 15.27
CA ASN A 235 -24.33 10.14 16.65
C ASN A 235 -22.84 10.31 16.97
N LEU A 236 -21.95 10.10 16.00
CA LEU A 236 -20.51 10.39 16.16
C LEU A 236 -20.31 11.89 16.48
N ILE A 237 -20.94 12.79 15.73
CA ILE A 237 -20.88 14.24 16.01
C ILE A 237 -21.39 14.55 17.43
N LYS A 238 -22.52 13.97 17.84
CA LYS A 238 -23.06 14.14 19.19
C LYS A 238 -22.12 13.62 20.29
N LEU A 239 -21.40 12.53 20.01
CA LEU A 239 -20.41 12.01 20.95
C LEU A 239 -19.25 12.99 21.15
N MET A 240 -18.77 13.62 20.07
CA MET A 240 -17.69 14.63 20.11
C MET A 240 -18.11 15.95 20.79
N GLU A 241 -19.39 16.19 21.01
CA GLU A 241 -19.93 17.39 21.68
C GLU A 241 -20.08 17.20 23.18
N ARG A 242 -19.83 15.99 23.69
CA ARG A 242 -19.91 15.67 25.14
C ARG A 242 -18.56 15.90 25.82
#